data_592824010ab124a3d98de0ac82d2a26f
#
_entry.id   592824010ab124a3d98de0ac82d2a26f
#
_cell.length_a   1.000
_cell.length_b   1.000
_cell.length_c   1.000
_cell.angle_alpha   90.00
_cell.angle_beta   90.00
_cell.angle_gamma   90.00
#
_symmetry.space_group_name_H-M   'P 1'
#
loop_
_entity.id
_entity.type
_entity.pdbx_description
1 polymer ?
#
loop_
_entity_poly.entity_id
_entity_poly.type
_entity_poly.pdbx_seq_one_letter_code
_entity_poly.pdbx_strand_id
1 'polypeptide(L)'
;MEAPAGRRLRVLHLVANRWWTGSADPVIRLVRGLEARGHQVRLALVRGDRFEAKAREAGIEPVAGLSLDVKSAPWSWAGDLSRLRALVRRDAVEVIHTHHSHDHWLGALCRGGAALARTFHNQRAVKRGPLRRALYRRTDAVLTVSRQIEARCRLAGIAPERIFRVSGVVDLGRFTAPADPTKVRDELGLDGADAAAPVIGPVIGTVARLADNRGHELLIRGFRLLLPRYPRARLLLVGKGEARPRLEALVRELGMEREILFTGYRDTDLPNVLHALDTFVLMGAGSDESCRAALEAMAAGRPVVARRVGALPDAIEHGVTGLLVDDERPESVETALATLAADPEGARRMGAAGRRHAVETFSPEHHAAEVEAIYLEILARRGRPS
;
A
#
# COMPACT_ATOMS: atom_id res chain seq x y z
N MET A 1 4.31 -27.30 0.46
CA MET A 1 3.32 -27.95 -0.43
C MET A 1 3.62 -27.43 -1.81
N GLU A 2 4.32 -28.22 -2.63
CA GLU A 2 4.62 -27.88 -4.02
C GLU A 2 3.32 -27.70 -4.78
N ALA A 3 3.14 -26.50 -5.39
CA ALA A 3 2.04 -26.29 -6.30
C ALA A 3 2.13 -27.30 -7.43
N PRO A 4 1.02 -27.94 -7.88
CA PRO A 4 1.04 -28.80 -9.05
C PRO A 4 1.61 -27.98 -10.22
N ALA A 5 2.39 -28.61 -11.11
CA ALA A 5 2.96 -28.00 -12.29
C ALA A 5 1.89 -27.19 -13.04
N GLY A 6 1.84 -25.90 -12.74
CA GLY A 6 0.66 -25.08 -12.89
C GLY A 6 0.43 -24.66 -14.35
N ARG A 7 -0.80 -24.64 -14.77
CA ARG A 7 -1.22 -24.07 -16.04
C ARG A 7 -0.61 -22.68 -16.22
N ARG A 8 0.18 -22.48 -17.26
CA ARG A 8 0.76 -21.19 -17.62
C ARG A 8 -0.32 -20.27 -18.18
N LEU A 9 -0.59 -19.15 -17.48
CA LEU A 9 -1.57 -18.15 -17.90
C LEU A 9 -0.94 -17.04 -18.72
N ARG A 10 -1.73 -16.44 -19.61
CA ARG A 10 -1.39 -15.22 -20.35
C ARG A 10 -2.22 -14.06 -19.80
N VAL A 11 -1.54 -13.19 -19.07
CA VAL A 11 -2.17 -12.10 -18.29
C VAL A 11 -1.77 -10.73 -18.85
N LEU A 12 -2.74 -9.84 -18.99
CA LEU A 12 -2.51 -8.44 -19.35
C LEU A 12 -2.95 -7.53 -18.20
N HIS A 13 -1.98 -6.85 -17.58
CA HIS A 13 -2.26 -5.77 -16.63
C HIS A 13 -2.43 -4.44 -17.35
N LEU A 14 -3.52 -3.72 -17.03
CA LEU A 14 -3.79 -2.37 -17.53
C LEU A 14 -3.78 -1.39 -16.35
N VAL A 15 -2.96 -0.33 -16.45
CA VAL A 15 -2.76 0.66 -15.39
C VAL A 15 -2.80 2.07 -15.97
N ALA A 16 -3.99 2.67 -16.00
CA ALA A 16 -4.20 4.05 -16.47
C ALA A 16 -3.78 5.06 -15.38
N ASN A 17 -2.54 4.99 -14.94
CA ASN A 17 -1.91 5.89 -13.98
C ASN A 17 -0.46 6.18 -14.41
N ARG A 18 -0.06 7.45 -14.29
CA ARG A 18 1.30 7.91 -14.59
C ARG A 18 2.15 8.08 -13.32
N TRP A 19 1.49 8.27 -12.18
CA TRP A 19 2.18 8.62 -10.94
C TRP A 19 2.69 7.39 -10.22
N TRP A 20 3.91 7.50 -9.67
CA TRP A 20 4.42 6.54 -8.70
C TRP A 20 3.74 6.77 -7.35
N THR A 21 2.67 6.04 -7.11
CA THR A 21 1.84 6.12 -5.90
C THR A 21 1.87 4.81 -5.13
N GLY A 22 1.26 4.78 -3.95
CA GLY A 22 1.13 3.56 -3.14
C GLY A 22 0.54 2.36 -3.89
N SER A 23 -0.33 2.60 -4.88
CA SER A 23 -0.94 1.55 -5.70
C SER A 23 -0.08 1.07 -6.88
N ALA A 24 1.01 1.77 -7.23
CA ALA A 24 1.84 1.43 -8.38
C ALA A 24 2.86 0.31 -8.07
N ASP A 25 3.52 0.38 -6.92
CA ASP A 25 4.49 -0.63 -6.48
C ASP A 25 3.87 -2.04 -6.33
N PRO A 26 2.68 -2.22 -5.70
CA PRO A 26 2.01 -3.52 -5.67
C PRO A 26 1.78 -4.16 -7.04
N VAL A 27 1.49 -3.35 -8.06
CA VAL A 27 1.30 -3.87 -9.43
C VAL A 27 2.61 -4.41 -9.99
N ILE A 28 3.73 -3.71 -9.84
CA ILE A 28 5.05 -4.20 -10.29
C ILE A 28 5.40 -5.51 -9.58
N ARG A 29 5.18 -5.58 -8.27
CA ARG A 29 5.45 -6.81 -7.49
C ARG A 29 4.56 -7.97 -7.92
N LEU A 30 3.29 -7.70 -8.18
CA LEU A 30 2.36 -8.72 -8.69
C LEU A 30 2.79 -9.24 -10.06
N VAL A 31 3.16 -8.35 -11.00
CA VAL A 31 3.66 -8.75 -12.33
C VAL A 31 4.88 -9.64 -12.19
N ARG A 32 5.89 -9.23 -11.39
CA ARG A 32 7.10 -10.02 -11.16
C ARG A 32 6.81 -11.33 -10.44
N GLY A 33 5.93 -11.32 -9.45
CA GLY A 33 5.53 -12.53 -8.73
C GLY A 33 4.83 -13.56 -9.63
N LEU A 34 3.95 -13.11 -10.53
CA LEU A 34 3.30 -13.97 -11.52
C LEU A 34 4.29 -14.50 -12.58
N GLU A 35 5.25 -13.67 -13.03
CA GLU A 35 6.33 -14.11 -13.94
C GLU A 35 7.20 -15.18 -13.28
N ALA A 36 7.59 -14.99 -12.02
CA ALA A 36 8.37 -15.97 -11.26
C ALA A 36 7.63 -17.31 -11.07
N ARG A 37 6.29 -17.29 -11.10
CA ARG A 37 5.43 -18.49 -11.09
C ARG A 37 5.22 -19.10 -12.49
N GLY A 38 5.91 -18.59 -13.52
CA GLY A 38 5.90 -19.14 -14.87
C GLY A 38 4.82 -18.60 -15.80
N HIS A 39 4.03 -17.59 -15.37
CA HIS A 39 3.02 -16.98 -16.23
C HIS A 39 3.64 -16.03 -17.26
N GLN A 40 2.95 -15.83 -18.38
CA GLN A 40 3.27 -14.78 -19.35
C GLN A 40 2.48 -13.53 -18.98
N VAL A 41 3.20 -12.50 -18.49
CA VAL A 41 2.56 -11.26 -18.06
C VAL A 41 2.96 -10.10 -18.98
N ARG A 42 1.97 -9.31 -19.37
CA ARG A 42 2.14 -8.04 -20.09
C ARG A 42 1.66 -6.91 -19.20
N LEU A 43 2.43 -5.82 -19.15
CA LEU A 43 2.06 -4.60 -18.43
C LEU A 43 1.87 -3.46 -19.41
N ALA A 44 0.67 -2.91 -19.49
CA ALA A 44 0.36 -1.69 -20.21
C ALA A 44 0.08 -0.56 -19.20
N LEU A 45 0.81 0.54 -19.32
CA LEU A 45 0.74 1.69 -18.41
C LEU A 45 0.82 3.01 -19.21
N VAL A 46 0.55 4.14 -18.55
CA VAL A 46 0.78 5.47 -19.11
C VAL A 46 2.28 5.72 -19.18
N ARG A 47 2.78 6.02 -20.38
CA ARG A 47 4.22 6.18 -20.66
C ARG A 47 4.73 7.59 -20.37
N GLY A 48 6.06 7.70 -20.27
CA GLY A 48 6.77 8.97 -20.11
C GLY A 48 6.91 9.47 -18.68
N ASP A 49 6.53 8.68 -17.68
CA ASP A 49 6.51 9.07 -16.27
C ASP A 49 7.26 8.07 -15.35
N ARG A 50 7.38 8.45 -14.08
CA ARG A 50 8.12 7.69 -13.07
C ARG A 50 7.65 6.24 -12.92
N PHE A 51 6.39 5.93 -13.20
CA PHE A 51 5.91 4.55 -13.14
C PHE A 51 6.56 3.68 -14.23
N GLU A 52 6.68 4.19 -15.46
CA GLU A 52 7.39 3.48 -16.54
C GLU A 52 8.86 3.24 -16.17
N ALA A 53 9.55 4.27 -15.63
CA ALA A 53 10.93 4.13 -15.20
C ALA A 53 11.09 3.03 -14.14
N LYS A 54 10.21 2.99 -13.14
CA LYS A 54 10.21 1.96 -12.09
C LYS A 54 9.86 0.56 -12.61
N ALA A 55 8.98 0.45 -13.61
CA ALA A 55 8.71 -0.83 -14.26
C ALA A 55 9.96 -1.36 -14.99
N ARG A 56 10.67 -0.48 -15.73
CA ARG A 56 11.93 -0.84 -16.41
C ARG A 56 13.05 -1.20 -15.43
N GLU A 57 13.21 -0.43 -14.35
CA GLU A 57 14.15 -0.76 -13.27
C GLU A 57 13.87 -2.16 -12.67
N ALA A 58 12.60 -2.57 -12.63
CA ALA A 58 12.20 -3.91 -12.20
C ALA A 58 12.32 -4.98 -13.30
N GLY A 59 12.86 -4.65 -14.48
CA GLY A 59 13.01 -5.57 -15.62
C GLY A 59 11.72 -5.86 -16.38
N ILE A 60 10.68 -5.01 -16.22
CA ILE A 60 9.43 -5.13 -16.97
C ILE A 60 9.44 -4.15 -18.13
N GLU A 61 9.34 -4.65 -19.37
CA GLU A 61 9.16 -3.78 -20.54
C GLU A 61 7.67 -3.56 -20.81
N PRO A 62 7.18 -2.31 -20.64
CA PRO A 62 5.77 -2.00 -20.86
C PRO A 62 5.36 -2.16 -22.33
N VAL A 63 4.10 -2.52 -22.55
CA VAL A 63 3.51 -2.64 -23.89
C VAL A 63 3.64 -1.30 -24.64
N ALA A 64 4.24 -1.35 -25.83
CA ALA A 64 4.43 -0.18 -26.66
C ALA A 64 3.15 0.24 -27.41
N GLY A 65 3.09 1.51 -27.82
CA GLY A 65 2.07 2.03 -28.73
C GLY A 65 0.71 2.32 -28.07
N LEU A 66 0.60 2.27 -26.74
CA LEU A 66 -0.60 2.64 -25.97
C LEU A 66 -0.38 3.96 -25.25
N SER A 67 -1.39 4.82 -25.23
CA SER A 67 -1.38 6.07 -24.43
C SER A 67 -1.88 5.81 -23.01
N LEU A 68 -3.02 5.14 -22.89
CA LEU A 68 -3.77 4.88 -21.64
C LEU A 68 -4.03 6.14 -20.79
N ASP A 69 -3.71 7.32 -21.29
CA ASP A 69 -3.85 8.58 -20.57
C ASP A 69 -5.30 9.06 -20.60
N VAL A 70 -5.89 9.19 -19.42
CA VAL A 70 -7.26 9.70 -19.21
C VAL A 70 -7.46 11.11 -19.77
N LYS A 71 -6.38 11.91 -19.80
CA LYS A 71 -6.40 13.30 -20.29
C LYS A 71 -6.18 13.42 -21.79
N SER A 72 -5.88 12.31 -22.48
CA SER A 72 -5.68 12.32 -23.93
C SER A 72 -7.01 12.52 -24.67
N ALA A 73 -6.90 12.93 -25.94
CA ALA A 73 -8.07 13.19 -26.78
C ALA A 73 -8.89 11.90 -27.05
N PRO A 74 -10.21 11.98 -27.25
CA PRO A 74 -11.08 10.83 -27.42
C PRO A 74 -10.65 9.86 -28.55
N TRP A 75 -10.06 10.36 -29.62
CA TRP A 75 -9.56 9.52 -30.72
C TRP A 75 -8.36 8.64 -30.32
N SER A 76 -7.55 9.07 -29.33
CA SER A 76 -6.47 8.22 -28.80
C SER A 76 -7.03 7.02 -28.07
N TRP A 77 -8.18 7.15 -27.41
CA TRP A 77 -8.87 6.03 -26.74
C TRP A 77 -9.40 5.00 -27.75
N ALA A 78 -9.90 5.45 -28.90
CA ALA A 78 -10.31 4.55 -29.99
C ALA A 78 -9.10 3.79 -30.55
N GLY A 79 -7.97 4.48 -30.72
CA GLY A 79 -6.69 3.89 -31.11
C GLY A 79 -6.19 2.85 -30.09
N ASP A 80 -6.20 3.20 -28.80
CA ASP A 80 -5.82 2.28 -27.72
C ASP A 80 -6.73 1.05 -27.68
N LEU A 81 -8.05 1.24 -27.82
CA LEU A 81 -9.01 0.14 -27.82
C LEU A 81 -8.76 -0.83 -28.99
N SER A 82 -8.48 -0.29 -30.20
CA SER A 82 -8.15 -1.12 -31.37
C SER A 82 -6.88 -1.92 -31.15
N ARG A 83 -5.81 -1.28 -30.66
CA ARG A 83 -4.51 -1.92 -30.38
C ARG A 83 -4.64 -2.96 -29.27
N LEU A 84 -5.37 -2.65 -28.20
CA LEU A 84 -5.64 -3.60 -27.10
C LEU A 84 -6.40 -4.83 -27.59
N ARG A 85 -7.42 -4.67 -28.46
CA ARG A 85 -8.13 -5.81 -29.06
C ARG A 85 -7.23 -6.68 -29.92
N ALA A 86 -6.34 -6.05 -30.71
CA ALA A 86 -5.35 -6.76 -31.52
C ALA A 86 -4.35 -7.54 -30.61
N LEU A 87 -3.84 -6.90 -29.55
CA LEU A 87 -2.93 -7.51 -28.58
C LEU A 87 -3.59 -8.69 -27.86
N VAL A 88 -4.81 -8.51 -27.35
CA VAL A 88 -5.55 -9.57 -26.63
C VAL A 88 -5.73 -10.80 -27.53
N ARG A 89 -6.04 -10.61 -28.82
CA ARG A 89 -6.18 -11.72 -29.78
C ARG A 89 -4.85 -12.34 -30.15
N ARG A 90 -3.85 -11.51 -30.51
CA ARG A 90 -2.52 -11.97 -30.94
C ARG A 90 -1.81 -12.79 -29.87
N ASP A 91 -1.82 -12.28 -28.61
CA ASP A 91 -1.14 -12.91 -27.48
C ASP A 91 -2.05 -13.93 -26.76
N ALA A 92 -3.28 -14.17 -27.30
CA ALA A 92 -4.29 -15.08 -26.75
C ALA A 92 -4.47 -14.88 -25.22
N VAL A 93 -4.63 -13.61 -24.80
CA VAL A 93 -4.75 -13.22 -23.38
C VAL A 93 -5.94 -13.91 -22.74
N GLU A 94 -5.73 -14.56 -21.59
CA GLU A 94 -6.75 -15.28 -20.84
C GLU A 94 -7.36 -14.43 -19.72
N VAL A 95 -6.55 -13.54 -19.12
CA VAL A 95 -6.98 -12.63 -18.04
C VAL A 95 -6.53 -11.20 -18.32
N ILE A 96 -7.45 -10.26 -18.25
CA ILE A 96 -7.14 -8.82 -18.21
C ILE A 96 -7.36 -8.34 -16.79
N HIS A 97 -6.33 -7.81 -16.15
CA HIS A 97 -6.40 -7.25 -14.81
C HIS A 97 -6.21 -5.73 -14.83
N THR A 98 -7.18 -5.01 -14.30
CA THR A 98 -7.27 -3.54 -14.34
C THR A 98 -7.14 -2.94 -12.94
N HIS A 99 -6.59 -1.72 -12.82
CA HIS A 99 -6.27 -1.10 -11.53
C HIS A 99 -6.91 0.26 -11.29
N HIS A 100 -7.40 0.93 -12.35
CA HIS A 100 -8.05 2.24 -12.28
C HIS A 100 -9.39 2.27 -13.04
N SER A 101 -10.12 3.37 -12.97
CA SER A 101 -11.46 3.43 -13.56
C SER A 101 -11.44 3.49 -15.09
N HIS A 102 -10.42 4.11 -15.68
CA HIS A 102 -10.30 4.23 -17.14
C HIS A 102 -9.91 2.89 -17.78
N ASP A 103 -8.87 2.25 -17.27
CA ASP A 103 -8.41 0.95 -17.74
C ASP A 103 -9.48 -0.15 -17.55
N HIS A 104 -10.35 -0.02 -16.55
CA HIS A 104 -11.46 -0.94 -16.36
C HIS A 104 -12.47 -0.91 -17.52
N TRP A 105 -12.80 0.29 -18.03
CA TRP A 105 -13.63 0.41 -19.22
C TRP A 105 -12.92 -0.14 -20.46
N LEU A 106 -11.65 0.21 -20.67
CA LEU A 106 -10.87 -0.32 -21.77
C LEU A 106 -10.78 -1.84 -21.73
N GLY A 107 -10.48 -2.40 -20.56
CA GLY A 107 -10.45 -3.85 -20.34
C GLY A 107 -11.79 -4.52 -20.67
N ALA A 108 -12.90 -3.97 -20.21
CA ALA A 108 -14.24 -4.50 -20.49
C ALA A 108 -14.62 -4.46 -21.96
N LEU A 109 -14.10 -3.47 -22.71
CA LEU A 109 -14.40 -3.28 -24.14
C LEU A 109 -13.45 -4.07 -25.06
N CYS A 110 -12.22 -4.36 -24.62
CA CYS A 110 -11.22 -5.06 -25.42
C CYS A 110 -11.12 -6.56 -25.11
N ARG A 111 -11.76 -7.05 -24.04
CA ARG A 111 -11.52 -8.40 -23.45
C ARG A 111 -11.73 -9.58 -24.39
N GLY A 112 -12.62 -9.46 -25.39
CA GLY A 112 -12.98 -10.62 -26.21
C GLY A 112 -13.46 -11.78 -25.33
N GLY A 113 -12.75 -12.92 -25.42
CA GLY A 113 -12.97 -14.11 -24.57
C GLY A 113 -12.26 -14.10 -23.21
N ALA A 114 -11.35 -13.14 -22.94
CA ALA A 114 -10.59 -13.09 -21.70
C ALA A 114 -11.46 -12.83 -20.47
N ALA A 115 -11.07 -13.37 -19.31
CA ALA A 115 -11.64 -12.99 -18.02
C ALA A 115 -11.21 -11.57 -17.64
N LEU A 116 -12.07 -10.84 -16.95
CA LEU A 116 -11.80 -9.47 -16.50
C LEU A 116 -11.72 -9.41 -14.97
N ALA A 117 -10.54 -9.09 -14.46
CA ALA A 117 -10.30 -8.83 -13.05
C ALA A 117 -10.10 -7.33 -12.80
N ARG A 118 -10.47 -6.87 -11.60
CA ARG A 118 -10.32 -5.47 -11.16
C ARG A 118 -9.87 -5.39 -9.72
N THR A 119 -8.72 -4.75 -9.43
CA THR A 119 -8.34 -4.40 -8.05
C THR A 119 -8.80 -2.99 -7.68
N PHE A 120 -9.53 -2.87 -6.57
CA PHE A 120 -9.83 -1.60 -5.95
C PHE A 120 -8.83 -1.28 -4.82
N HIS A 121 -8.02 -0.25 -5.00
CA HIS A 121 -7.02 0.20 -4.03
C HIS A 121 -7.58 1.17 -2.98
N ASN A 122 -8.78 1.71 -3.20
CA ASN A 122 -9.47 2.60 -2.25
C ASN A 122 -10.98 2.62 -2.47
N GLN A 123 -11.72 2.99 -1.42
CA GLN A 123 -13.18 3.06 -1.44
C GLN A 123 -13.73 4.10 -2.43
N ARG A 124 -13.00 5.20 -2.68
CA ARG A 124 -13.44 6.28 -3.58
C ARG A 124 -13.49 5.82 -5.04
N ALA A 125 -12.74 4.79 -5.39
CA ALA A 125 -12.75 4.20 -6.73
C ALA A 125 -14.02 3.38 -7.00
N VAL A 126 -14.71 2.90 -5.95
CA VAL A 126 -15.96 2.12 -6.06
C VAL A 126 -17.12 3.09 -6.28
N LYS A 127 -17.50 3.30 -7.52
CA LYS A 127 -18.59 4.20 -7.92
C LYS A 127 -19.91 3.45 -8.04
N ARG A 128 -21.03 4.14 -7.80
CA ARG A 128 -22.40 3.63 -8.01
C ARG A 128 -22.99 4.21 -9.28
N GLY A 129 -24.07 3.61 -9.77
CA GLY A 129 -24.81 4.05 -10.94
C GLY A 129 -25.06 2.93 -11.97
N PRO A 130 -26.03 3.12 -12.90
CA PRO A 130 -26.44 2.07 -13.81
C PRO A 130 -25.33 1.60 -14.75
N LEU A 131 -24.56 2.54 -15.32
CA LEU A 131 -23.42 2.21 -16.18
C LEU A 131 -22.32 1.47 -15.41
N ARG A 132 -22.05 1.86 -14.16
CA ARG A 132 -21.07 1.16 -13.31
C ARG A 132 -21.54 -0.24 -12.95
N ARG A 133 -22.84 -0.39 -12.63
CA ARG A 133 -23.42 -1.72 -12.37
C ARG A 133 -23.32 -2.63 -13.60
N ALA A 134 -23.55 -2.12 -14.82
CA ALA A 134 -23.36 -2.84 -16.06
C ALA A 134 -21.90 -3.28 -16.26
N LEU A 135 -20.92 -2.40 -15.96
CA LEU A 135 -19.50 -2.71 -16.01
C LEU A 135 -19.14 -3.81 -14.99
N TYR A 136 -19.62 -3.70 -13.74
CA TYR A 136 -19.36 -4.71 -12.70
C TYR A 136 -19.95 -6.07 -13.02
N ARG A 137 -21.14 -6.14 -13.68
CA ARG A 137 -21.68 -7.41 -14.16
C ARG A 137 -20.79 -8.08 -15.21
N ARG A 138 -20.00 -7.32 -15.95
CA ARG A 138 -19.03 -7.85 -16.93
C ARG A 138 -17.67 -8.16 -16.31
N THR A 139 -17.46 -7.89 -15.02
CA THR A 139 -16.21 -8.14 -14.31
C THR A 139 -16.31 -9.50 -13.60
N ASP A 140 -15.39 -10.40 -13.92
CA ASP A 140 -15.42 -11.77 -13.42
C ASP A 140 -14.87 -11.85 -11.98
N ALA A 141 -13.85 -11.03 -11.64
CA ALA A 141 -13.32 -10.90 -10.28
C ALA A 141 -13.10 -9.43 -9.90
N VAL A 142 -13.47 -9.09 -8.68
CA VAL A 142 -13.16 -7.81 -8.02
C VAL A 142 -12.29 -8.10 -6.82
N LEU A 143 -11.04 -7.64 -6.87
CA LEU A 143 -10.07 -7.80 -5.80
C LEU A 143 -10.09 -6.55 -4.92
N THR A 144 -10.08 -6.74 -3.61
CA THR A 144 -10.13 -5.67 -2.61
C THR A 144 -9.01 -5.85 -1.59
N VAL A 145 -8.39 -4.74 -1.18
CA VAL A 145 -7.26 -4.74 -0.24
C VAL A 145 -7.70 -4.50 1.21
N SER A 146 -9.01 -4.35 1.46
CA SER A 146 -9.56 -4.18 2.81
C SER A 146 -11.02 -4.58 2.90
N ARG A 147 -11.49 -4.96 4.11
CA ARG A 147 -12.90 -5.22 4.41
C ARG A 147 -13.79 -4.00 4.12
N GLN A 148 -13.28 -2.79 4.31
CA GLN A 148 -14.02 -1.56 4.04
C GLN A 148 -14.32 -1.40 2.55
N ILE A 149 -13.33 -1.69 1.67
CA ILE A 149 -13.53 -1.69 0.21
C ILE A 149 -14.49 -2.81 -0.20
N GLU A 150 -14.36 -4.01 0.37
CA GLU A 150 -15.27 -5.13 0.15
C GLU A 150 -16.72 -4.75 0.45
N ALA A 151 -16.98 -4.19 1.64
CA ALA A 151 -18.31 -3.71 2.01
C ALA A 151 -18.84 -2.65 1.02
N ARG A 152 -17.98 -1.75 0.56
CA ARG A 152 -18.34 -0.74 -0.44
C ARG A 152 -18.69 -1.35 -1.79
N CYS A 153 -17.98 -2.43 -2.21
CA CYS A 153 -18.27 -3.18 -3.42
C CYS A 153 -19.64 -3.87 -3.34
N ARG A 154 -19.96 -4.50 -2.23
CA ARG A 154 -21.29 -5.11 -1.99
C ARG A 154 -22.40 -4.04 -2.07
N LEU A 155 -22.22 -2.89 -1.45
CA LEU A 155 -23.15 -1.76 -1.55
C LEU A 155 -23.26 -1.15 -2.96
N ALA A 156 -22.27 -1.35 -3.82
CA ALA A 156 -22.32 -0.95 -5.23
C ALA A 156 -23.03 -1.97 -6.13
N GLY A 157 -23.50 -3.10 -5.56
CA GLY A 157 -24.22 -4.17 -6.25
C GLY A 157 -23.32 -5.15 -7.00
N ILE A 158 -22.07 -5.29 -6.55
CA ILE A 158 -21.19 -6.36 -7.01
C ILE A 158 -21.57 -7.64 -6.23
N ALA A 159 -21.75 -8.73 -6.97
CA ALA A 159 -22.15 -10.00 -6.39
C ALA A 159 -21.04 -10.58 -5.48
N PRO A 160 -21.37 -11.05 -4.27
CA PRO A 160 -20.38 -11.48 -3.27
C PRO A 160 -19.40 -12.53 -3.79
N GLU A 161 -19.85 -13.46 -4.62
CA GLU A 161 -19.04 -14.53 -5.22
C GLU A 161 -18.00 -14.04 -6.23
N ARG A 162 -18.05 -12.76 -6.60
CA ARG A 162 -17.05 -12.09 -7.47
C ARG A 162 -16.11 -11.20 -6.69
N ILE A 163 -16.30 -11.06 -5.39
CA ILE A 163 -15.45 -10.21 -4.54
C ILE A 163 -14.46 -11.10 -3.80
N PHE A 164 -13.17 -10.81 -4.02
CA PHE A 164 -12.06 -11.50 -3.40
C PHE A 164 -11.24 -10.48 -2.61
N ARG A 165 -10.93 -10.79 -1.36
CA ARG A 165 -9.99 -10.00 -0.60
C ARG A 165 -8.60 -10.58 -0.78
N VAL A 166 -7.63 -9.71 -1.05
CA VAL A 166 -6.21 -10.05 -1.19
C VAL A 166 -5.39 -9.31 -0.14
N SER A 167 -4.31 -9.94 0.28
CA SER A 167 -3.35 -9.34 1.21
C SER A 167 -2.66 -8.11 0.60
N GLY A 168 -2.17 -7.22 1.46
CA GLY A 168 -1.21 -6.21 1.06
C GLY A 168 0.11 -6.86 0.64
N VAL A 169 1.02 -6.05 0.07
CA VAL A 169 2.34 -6.54 -0.34
C VAL A 169 3.44 -5.57 0.08
N VAL A 170 4.55 -6.12 0.59
CA VAL A 170 5.73 -5.37 1.01
C VAL A 170 7.00 -6.00 0.46
N ASP A 171 8.02 -5.17 0.20
CA ASP A 171 9.37 -5.63 -0.18
C ASP A 171 10.09 -6.24 1.03
N LEU A 172 9.88 -7.51 1.26
CA LEU A 172 10.53 -8.20 2.38
C LEU A 172 12.06 -8.13 2.26
N GLY A 173 12.63 -8.35 1.06
CA GLY A 173 14.08 -8.30 0.87
C GLY A 173 14.68 -6.97 1.34
N ARG A 174 13.98 -5.87 1.09
CA ARG A 174 14.42 -4.52 1.49
C ARG A 174 14.22 -4.22 2.97
N PHE A 175 13.08 -4.62 3.55
CA PHE A 175 12.71 -4.19 4.91
C PHE A 175 13.01 -5.21 6.00
N THR A 176 13.33 -6.45 5.65
CA THR A 176 13.82 -7.45 6.62
C THR A 176 15.34 -7.54 6.67
N ALA A 177 16.04 -6.96 5.69
CA ALA A 177 17.50 -6.92 5.68
C ALA A 177 18.04 -6.18 6.91
N PRO A 178 19.24 -6.52 7.40
CA PRO A 178 19.93 -5.74 8.41
C PRO A 178 20.06 -4.29 7.96
N ALA A 179 19.73 -3.35 8.84
CA ALA A 179 19.80 -1.92 8.57
C ALA A 179 20.64 -1.25 9.67
N ASP A 180 21.40 -0.23 9.29
CA ASP A 180 22.18 0.57 10.21
C ASP A 180 21.47 1.92 10.44
N PRO A 181 20.80 2.11 11.59
CA PRO A 181 20.14 3.37 11.90
C PRO A 181 21.09 4.48 12.36
N THR A 182 22.37 4.18 12.62
CA THR A 182 23.31 5.10 13.28
C THR A 182 23.40 6.43 12.52
N LYS A 183 23.64 6.38 11.20
CA LYS A 183 23.71 7.61 10.40
C LYS A 183 22.44 8.46 10.44
N VAL A 184 21.27 7.82 10.47
CA VAL A 184 19.98 8.52 10.57
C VAL A 184 19.82 9.12 11.96
N ARG A 185 20.22 8.41 13.01
CA ARG A 185 20.16 8.90 14.39
C ARG A 185 21.10 10.08 14.60
N ASP A 186 22.33 10.01 14.08
CA ASP A 186 23.32 11.09 14.13
C ASP A 186 22.83 12.32 13.35
N GLU A 187 22.40 12.12 12.08
CA GLU A 187 21.87 13.19 11.22
C GLU A 187 20.73 13.96 11.88
N LEU A 188 19.84 13.24 12.57
CA LEU A 188 18.64 13.80 13.19
C LEU A 188 18.83 14.16 14.68
N GLY A 189 20.02 13.99 15.22
CA GLY A 189 20.34 14.31 16.62
C GLY A 189 19.49 13.51 17.63
N LEU A 190 19.17 12.25 17.31
CA LEU A 190 18.27 11.43 18.13
C LEU A 190 18.94 10.89 19.38
N ASP A 191 20.26 10.79 19.41
CA ASP A 191 21.04 10.24 20.55
C ASP A 191 21.46 11.30 21.58
N GLY A 192 21.08 12.57 21.34
CA GLY A 192 21.42 13.69 22.23
C GLY A 192 22.89 14.14 22.06
N ALA A 193 23.15 15.45 22.19
CA ALA A 193 24.51 16.02 22.12
C ALA A 193 25.39 15.68 23.33
N ASP A 194 24.83 15.00 24.34
CA ASP A 194 25.53 14.72 25.60
C ASP A 194 25.77 13.21 25.74
N ALA A 195 26.96 12.79 25.33
CA ALA A 195 27.40 11.37 25.45
C ALA A 195 27.45 10.87 26.91
N ALA A 196 27.36 11.77 27.89
CA ALA A 196 27.35 11.44 29.31
C ALA A 196 25.95 11.11 29.87
N ALA A 197 24.87 11.28 29.09
CA ALA A 197 23.51 10.98 29.50
C ALA A 197 22.73 10.20 28.42
N PRO A 198 22.96 8.89 28.27
CA PRO A 198 22.38 8.07 27.20
C PRO A 198 20.90 7.70 27.38
N VAL A 199 20.14 8.42 28.16
CA VAL A 199 18.70 8.15 28.36
C VAL A 199 17.92 8.92 27.31
N ILE A 200 17.75 8.27 26.17
CA ILE A 200 16.94 8.73 25.05
C ILE A 200 15.48 8.36 25.35
N GLY A 201 14.58 9.33 25.17
CA GLY A 201 13.15 9.04 25.14
C GLY A 201 12.78 8.27 23.88
N PRO A 202 11.56 7.71 23.81
CA PRO A 202 11.14 6.93 22.65
C PRO A 202 11.16 7.77 21.36
N VAL A 203 11.72 7.19 20.30
CA VAL A 203 11.67 7.76 18.94
C VAL A 203 10.44 7.20 18.24
N ILE A 204 9.48 8.07 18.02
CA ILE A 204 8.21 7.75 17.37
C ILE A 204 8.25 8.32 15.95
N GLY A 205 7.70 7.62 14.97
CA GLY A 205 7.70 8.15 13.60
C GLY A 205 6.56 7.68 12.75
N THR A 206 6.28 8.46 11.73
CA THR A 206 5.33 8.12 10.65
C THR A 206 5.96 8.34 9.29
N VAL A 207 5.66 7.46 8.34
CA VAL A 207 6.08 7.57 6.95
C VAL A 207 4.82 7.73 6.10
N ALA A 208 4.55 8.96 5.66
CA ALA A 208 3.37 9.24 4.84
C ALA A 208 3.53 10.56 4.06
N ARG A 209 2.73 10.71 2.98
CA ARG A 209 2.56 12.02 2.37
C ARG A 209 1.99 13.00 3.41
N LEU A 210 2.56 14.19 3.51
CA LEU A 210 2.04 15.24 4.40
C LEU A 210 0.79 15.87 3.77
N ALA A 211 -0.35 15.22 4.01
CA ALA A 211 -1.66 15.58 3.48
C ALA A 211 -2.73 15.47 4.60
N ASP A 212 -3.83 16.19 4.45
CA ASP A 212 -4.86 16.31 5.50
C ASP A 212 -5.48 14.97 5.93
N ASN A 213 -5.61 14.04 5.00
CA ASN A 213 -6.22 12.72 5.25
C ASN A 213 -5.26 11.68 5.83
N ARG A 214 -4.09 12.08 6.33
CA ARG A 214 -3.08 11.18 6.89
C ARG A 214 -3.02 11.16 8.41
N GLY A 215 -3.80 12.03 9.08
CA GLY A 215 -3.92 12.08 10.52
C GLY A 215 -2.67 12.60 11.25
N HIS A 216 -1.82 13.40 10.57
CA HIS A 216 -0.62 13.98 11.17
C HIS A 216 -0.95 14.92 12.33
N GLU A 217 -2.01 15.72 12.22
CA GLU A 217 -2.45 16.62 13.29
C GLU A 217 -2.87 15.84 14.54
N LEU A 218 -3.63 14.75 14.36
CA LEU A 218 -4.01 13.85 15.45
C LEU A 218 -2.78 13.28 16.14
N LEU A 219 -1.78 12.83 15.37
CA LEU A 219 -0.52 12.31 15.89
C LEU A 219 0.26 13.38 16.67
N ILE A 220 0.40 14.60 16.13
CA ILE A 220 1.08 15.73 16.78
C ILE A 220 0.42 16.06 18.12
N ARG A 221 -0.91 16.14 18.15
CA ARG A 221 -1.66 16.44 19.39
C ARG A 221 -1.55 15.32 20.41
N GLY A 222 -1.63 14.05 19.99
CA GLY A 222 -1.42 12.90 20.87
C GLY A 222 0.02 12.82 21.40
N PHE A 223 1.01 13.09 20.57
CA PHE A 223 2.41 13.17 20.97
C PHE A 223 2.66 14.28 22.01
N ARG A 224 1.99 15.44 21.86
CA ARG A 224 2.07 16.51 22.87
C ARG A 224 1.66 16.02 24.27
N LEU A 225 0.61 15.22 24.36
CA LEU A 225 0.15 14.68 25.65
C LEU A 225 1.13 13.68 26.26
N LEU A 226 1.98 13.07 25.44
CA LEU A 226 3.02 12.13 25.91
C LEU A 226 4.22 12.86 26.54
N LEU A 227 4.56 14.07 26.10
CA LEU A 227 5.78 14.79 26.49
C LEU A 227 5.94 15.03 28.00
N PRO A 228 4.89 15.34 28.79
CA PRO A 228 5.06 15.50 30.24
C PRO A 228 5.63 14.28 30.93
N ARG A 229 5.31 13.08 30.42
CA ARG A 229 5.82 11.79 30.94
C ARG A 229 7.15 11.37 30.30
N TYR A 230 7.37 11.73 29.03
CA TYR A 230 8.55 11.40 28.24
C TYR A 230 9.16 12.65 27.59
N PRO A 231 9.78 13.57 28.35
CA PRO A 231 10.21 14.88 27.84
C PRO A 231 11.34 14.80 26.79
N ARG A 232 11.99 13.64 26.70
CA ARG A 232 13.04 13.39 25.67
C ARG A 232 12.52 12.63 24.46
N ALA A 233 11.21 12.35 24.36
CA ALA A 233 10.63 11.73 23.19
C ALA A 233 10.86 12.59 21.93
N ARG A 234 11.00 11.92 20.77
CA ARG A 234 11.11 12.56 19.47
C ARG A 234 10.05 12.02 18.54
N LEU A 235 9.49 12.90 17.70
CA LEU A 235 8.55 12.53 16.66
C LEU A 235 9.12 12.86 15.28
N LEU A 236 9.27 11.85 14.44
CA LEU A 236 9.71 11.97 13.06
C LEU A 236 8.52 11.96 12.10
N LEU A 237 8.35 13.05 11.34
CA LEU A 237 7.37 13.16 10.25
C LEU A 237 8.11 12.99 8.92
N VAL A 238 8.09 11.75 8.41
CA VAL A 238 8.84 11.36 7.21
C VAL A 238 7.94 11.45 5.98
N GLY A 239 8.26 12.37 5.07
CA GLY A 239 7.53 12.56 3.84
C GLY A 239 7.51 14.01 3.36
N LYS A 240 6.83 14.23 2.25
CA LYS A 240 6.55 15.55 1.68
C LYS A 240 5.07 15.67 1.31
N GLY A 241 4.57 16.88 1.26
CA GLY A 241 3.19 17.13 0.85
C GLY A 241 2.72 18.54 1.16
N GLU A 242 1.53 18.86 0.67
CA GLU A 242 0.92 20.18 0.72
C GLU A 242 0.54 20.64 2.13
N ALA A 243 0.33 19.71 3.06
CA ALA A 243 0.00 20.05 4.44
C ALA A 243 1.21 20.46 5.29
N ARG A 244 2.46 20.33 4.77
CA ARG A 244 3.68 20.62 5.54
C ARG A 244 3.67 22.02 6.20
N PRO A 245 3.36 23.12 5.49
CA PRO A 245 3.40 24.46 6.12
C PRO A 245 2.38 24.58 7.28
N ARG A 246 1.19 23.97 7.14
CA ARG A 246 0.18 23.97 8.18
C ARG A 246 0.61 23.14 9.39
N LEU A 247 1.24 22.00 9.17
CA LEU A 247 1.75 21.15 10.25
C LEU A 247 2.91 21.81 11.00
N GLU A 248 3.82 22.49 10.29
CA GLU A 248 4.90 23.29 10.90
C GLU A 248 4.35 24.47 11.72
N ALA A 249 3.28 25.12 11.25
CA ALA A 249 2.61 26.16 12.01
C ALA A 249 1.98 25.61 13.31
N LEU A 250 1.33 24.44 13.24
CA LEU A 250 0.79 23.76 14.42
C LEU A 250 1.91 23.39 15.42
N VAL A 251 3.04 22.90 14.95
CA VAL A 251 4.18 22.54 15.81
C VAL A 251 4.71 23.77 16.54
N ARG A 252 4.84 24.93 15.86
CA ARG A 252 5.23 26.20 16.47
C ARG A 252 4.21 26.72 17.48
N GLU A 253 2.92 26.66 17.13
CA GLU A 253 1.83 27.04 18.05
C GLU A 253 1.89 26.25 19.36
N LEU A 254 2.25 24.98 19.26
CA LEU A 254 2.35 24.07 20.39
C LEU A 254 3.72 24.10 21.10
N GLY A 255 4.70 24.85 20.57
CA GLY A 255 6.05 24.99 21.14
C GLY A 255 6.88 23.71 21.11
N MET A 256 6.74 22.88 20.05
CA MET A 256 7.36 21.55 19.95
C MET A 256 8.39 21.42 18.82
N GLU A 257 9.04 22.54 18.42
CA GLU A 257 9.99 22.53 17.29
C GLU A 257 11.26 21.71 17.56
N ARG A 258 11.58 21.47 18.83
CA ARG A 258 12.72 20.64 19.24
C ARG A 258 12.40 19.14 19.26
N GLU A 259 11.15 18.79 19.52
CA GLU A 259 10.67 17.42 19.70
C GLU A 259 10.18 16.80 18.41
N ILE A 260 9.74 17.61 17.43
CA ILE A 260 9.15 17.15 16.15
C ILE A 260 10.02 17.53 14.98
N LEU A 261 10.47 16.52 14.24
CA LEU A 261 11.38 16.66 13.11
C LEU A 261 10.69 16.32 11.78
N PHE A 262 10.72 17.26 10.83
CA PHE A 262 10.26 17.05 9.45
C PHE A 262 11.44 16.63 8.59
N THR A 263 11.62 15.33 8.38
CA THR A 263 12.82 14.79 7.71
C THR A 263 12.79 14.88 6.19
N GLY A 264 11.65 15.30 5.60
CA GLY A 264 11.46 15.26 4.15
C GLY A 264 11.20 13.85 3.62
N TYR A 265 11.25 13.69 2.30
CA TYR A 265 11.04 12.39 1.64
C TYR A 265 12.31 11.54 1.74
N ARG A 266 12.15 10.33 2.24
CA ARG A 266 13.21 9.31 2.32
C ARG A 266 12.80 8.13 1.43
N ASP A 267 13.73 7.60 0.65
CA ASP A 267 13.52 6.44 -0.21
C ASP A 267 14.62 5.41 0.02
N THR A 268 15.83 5.66 -0.45
CA THR A 268 16.93 4.69 -0.40
C THR A 268 17.29 4.23 1.00
N ASP A 269 17.24 5.13 1.96
CA ASP A 269 17.56 4.92 3.39
C ASP A 269 16.33 4.68 4.29
N LEU A 270 15.14 4.50 3.69
CA LEU A 270 13.92 4.28 4.47
C LEU A 270 14.01 3.07 5.44
N PRO A 271 14.67 1.95 5.12
CA PRO A 271 14.90 0.89 6.10
C PRO A 271 15.65 1.39 7.35
N ASN A 272 16.71 2.20 7.18
CA ASN A 272 17.46 2.76 8.29
C ASN A 272 16.61 3.72 9.14
N VAL A 273 15.76 4.53 8.48
CA VAL A 273 14.79 5.39 9.18
C VAL A 273 13.82 4.56 10.03
N LEU A 274 13.24 3.50 9.47
CA LEU A 274 12.33 2.62 10.22
C LEU A 274 13.05 1.95 11.41
N HIS A 275 14.31 1.54 11.23
CA HIS A 275 15.10 0.94 12.32
C HIS A 275 15.52 1.95 13.38
N ALA A 276 15.55 3.26 13.07
CA ALA A 276 15.79 4.31 14.03
C ALA A 276 14.58 4.57 14.96
N LEU A 277 13.38 4.08 14.61
CA LEU A 277 12.16 4.24 15.39
C LEU A 277 12.03 3.16 16.48
N ASP A 278 11.51 3.54 17.63
CA ASP A 278 11.00 2.62 18.65
C ASP A 278 9.53 2.25 18.39
N THR A 279 8.76 3.17 17.82
CA THR A 279 7.34 2.97 17.48
C THR A 279 7.03 3.64 16.14
N PHE A 280 6.41 2.88 15.24
CA PHE A 280 5.83 3.42 14.01
C PHE A 280 4.35 3.75 14.20
N VAL A 281 3.90 4.88 13.62
CA VAL A 281 2.51 5.34 13.77
C VAL A 281 1.88 5.63 12.41
N LEU A 282 0.62 5.18 12.20
CA LEU A 282 -0.15 5.50 11.00
C LEU A 282 -1.61 5.81 11.34
N MET A 283 -1.98 7.10 11.31
CA MET A 283 -3.31 7.57 11.70
C MET A 283 -4.29 7.71 10.53
N GLY A 284 -3.86 7.49 9.29
CA GLY A 284 -4.73 7.65 8.11
C GLY A 284 -4.34 6.73 6.96
N ALA A 285 -5.33 6.13 6.30
CA ALA A 285 -5.12 5.23 5.17
C ALA A 285 -4.61 5.94 3.89
N GLY A 286 -4.99 7.21 3.71
CA GLY A 286 -4.58 8.01 2.55
C GLY A 286 -5.28 7.64 1.24
N SER A 287 -4.53 7.66 0.13
CA SER A 287 -5.05 7.39 -1.22
C SER A 287 -5.01 5.91 -1.61
N ASP A 288 -4.15 5.14 -0.96
CA ASP A 288 -4.04 3.70 -1.09
C ASP A 288 -4.31 3.06 0.26
N GLU A 289 -5.44 2.35 0.36
CA GLU A 289 -5.92 1.78 1.61
C GLU A 289 -5.22 0.46 1.99
N SER A 290 -4.24 -0.02 1.20
CA SER A 290 -3.34 -1.11 1.61
C SER A 290 -2.43 -0.74 2.77
N CYS A 291 -2.28 0.58 3.04
CA CYS A 291 -1.51 1.11 4.17
C CYS A 291 -0.05 0.61 4.20
N ARG A 292 0.59 0.53 3.03
CA ARG A 292 1.91 -0.08 2.81
C ARG A 292 2.98 0.31 3.83
N ALA A 293 3.04 1.59 4.24
CA ALA A 293 4.05 2.05 5.20
C ALA A 293 3.95 1.32 6.56
N ALA A 294 2.76 0.90 6.98
CA ALA A 294 2.60 0.07 8.17
C ALA A 294 3.15 -1.35 7.95
N LEU A 295 2.92 -1.93 6.75
CA LEU A 295 3.48 -3.24 6.39
C LEU A 295 5.02 -3.20 6.33
N GLU A 296 5.58 -2.10 5.81
CA GLU A 296 7.04 -1.85 5.78
C GLU A 296 7.62 -1.76 7.20
N ALA A 297 6.94 -1.06 8.11
CA ALA A 297 7.33 -0.97 9.52
C ALA A 297 7.22 -2.32 10.24
N MET A 298 6.16 -3.09 9.98
CA MET A 298 6.02 -4.46 10.50
C MET A 298 7.15 -5.36 9.99
N ALA A 299 7.46 -5.33 8.70
CA ALA A 299 8.57 -6.09 8.12
C ALA A 299 9.93 -5.69 8.73
N ALA A 300 10.13 -4.41 9.06
CA ALA A 300 11.30 -3.91 9.80
C ALA A 300 11.27 -4.26 11.30
N GLY A 301 10.25 -4.98 11.79
CA GLY A 301 10.14 -5.39 13.18
C GLY A 301 9.79 -4.24 14.14
N ARG A 302 9.18 -3.16 13.64
CA ARG A 302 8.74 -2.06 14.51
C ARG A 302 7.33 -2.31 15.02
N PRO A 303 7.06 -2.10 16.33
CA PRO A 303 5.69 -2.10 16.84
C PRO A 303 4.92 -0.96 16.16
N VAL A 304 3.68 -1.24 15.76
CA VAL A 304 2.85 -0.31 15.00
C VAL A 304 1.69 0.17 15.86
N VAL A 305 1.52 1.49 15.98
CA VAL A 305 0.28 2.11 16.46
C VAL A 305 -0.49 2.64 15.25
N ALA A 306 -1.71 2.19 15.06
CA ALA A 306 -2.46 2.58 13.87
C ALA A 306 -3.93 2.86 14.17
N ARG A 307 -4.54 3.78 13.43
CA ARG A 307 -5.98 3.97 13.48
C ARG A 307 -6.69 2.86 12.71
N ARG A 308 -7.87 2.46 13.15
CA ARG A 308 -8.68 1.40 12.53
C ARG A 308 -9.33 1.85 11.21
N VAL A 309 -8.48 2.10 10.19
CA VAL A 309 -8.87 2.56 8.85
C VAL A 309 -8.16 1.78 7.74
N GLY A 310 -8.77 1.71 6.55
CA GLY A 310 -8.23 1.01 5.40
C GLY A 310 -8.01 -0.47 5.70
N ALA A 311 -6.85 -1.00 5.30
CA ALA A 311 -6.44 -2.38 5.58
C ALA A 311 -5.77 -2.57 6.96
N LEU A 312 -5.54 -1.50 7.73
CA LEU A 312 -4.85 -1.60 9.02
C LEU A 312 -5.49 -2.60 9.99
N PRO A 313 -6.84 -2.61 10.17
CA PRO A 313 -7.48 -3.62 11.02
C PRO A 313 -7.49 -5.05 10.43
N ASP A 314 -7.16 -5.20 9.17
CA ASP A 314 -6.99 -6.51 8.53
C ASP A 314 -5.53 -7.01 8.63
N ALA A 315 -4.57 -6.08 8.77
CA ALA A 315 -3.13 -6.36 8.83
C ALA A 315 -2.59 -6.45 10.27
N ILE A 316 -3.23 -5.78 11.23
CA ILE A 316 -2.74 -5.66 12.61
C ILE A 316 -3.69 -6.40 13.56
N GLU A 317 -3.16 -7.36 14.27
CA GLU A 317 -3.81 -8.01 15.41
C GLU A 317 -3.53 -7.16 16.66
N HIS A 318 -4.59 -6.50 17.18
CA HIS A 318 -4.49 -5.59 18.33
C HIS A 318 -3.94 -6.29 19.56
N GLY A 319 -2.91 -5.71 20.18
CA GLY A 319 -2.23 -6.26 21.36
C GLY A 319 -1.17 -7.32 21.04
N VAL A 320 -1.10 -7.84 19.81
CA VAL A 320 -0.17 -8.90 19.40
C VAL A 320 0.87 -8.38 18.40
N THR A 321 0.43 -7.84 17.27
CA THR A 321 1.33 -7.33 16.22
C THR A 321 1.38 -5.81 16.12
N GLY A 322 0.55 -5.13 16.93
CA GLY A 322 0.44 -3.68 17.00
C GLY A 322 -0.73 -3.24 17.86
N LEU A 323 -0.90 -1.94 18.03
CA LEU A 323 -2.04 -1.34 18.73
C LEU A 323 -2.94 -0.60 17.74
N LEU A 324 -4.25 -0.86 17.80
CA LEU A 324 -5.24 -0.17 17.01
C LEU A 324 -5.98 0.87 17.87
N VAL A 325 -6.10 2.08 17.34
CA VAL A 325 -6.85 3.20 17.92
C VAL A 325 -8.18 3.31 17.17
N ASP A 326 -9.28 3.36 17.91
CA ASP A 326 -10.64 3.29 17.34
C ASP A 326 -11.22 4.66 16.98
N ASP A 327 -10.73 5.74 17.60
CA ASP A 327 -11.24 7.10 17.47
C ASP A 327 -10.19 8.12 16.97
N GLU A 328 -10.61 9.39 16.88
CA GLU A 328 -9.74 10.50 16.47
C GLU A 328 -9.42 11.43 17.68
N ARG A 329 -9.33 10.87 18.88
CA ARG A 329 -8.96 11.63 20.07
C ARG A 329 -7.45 11.55 20.31
N PRO A 330 -6.80 12.68 20.58
CA PRO A 330 -5.36 12.73 20.92
C PRO A 330 -5.02 11.86 22.14
N GLU A 331 -5.91 11.75 23.11
CA GLU A 331 -5.74 10.93 24.34
C GLU A 331 -5.62 9.43 24.01
N SER A 332 -6.38 8.95 23.01
CA SER A 332 -6.29 7.54 22.59
C SER A 332 -4.97 7.24 21.90
N VAL A 333 -4.44 8.21 21.15
CA VAL A 333 -3.09 8.09 20.54
C VAL A 333 -2.03 8.12 21.63
N GLU A 334 -2.11 9.07 22.58
CA GLU A 334 -1.20 9.15 23.72
C GLU A 334 -1.17 7.83 24.51
N THR A 335 -2.33 7.30 24.87
CA THR A 335 -2.46 6.04 25.62
C THR A 335 -1.75 4.89 24.92
N ALA A 336 -1.94 4.75 23.59
CA ALA A 336 -1.26 3.71 22.82
C ALA A 336 0.26 3.90 22.80
N LEU A 337 0.73 5.14 22.62
CA LEU A 337 2.16 5.48 22.63
C LEU A 337 2.78 5.25 24.02
N ALA A 338 2.09 5.68 25.08
CA ALA A 338 2.54 5.51 26.47
C ALA A 338 2.61 4.03 26.87
N THR A 339 1.69 3.19 26.38
CA THR A 339 1.69 1.74 26.58
C THR A 339 2.99 1.11 26.05
N LEU A 340 3.40 1.45 24.83
CA LEU A 340 4.64 0.92 24.23
C LEU A 340 5.89 1.53 24.88
N ALA A 341 5.85 2.81 25.24
CA ALA A 341 6.98 3.48 25.90
C ALA A 341 7.23 2.97 27.32
N ALA A 342 6.17 2.51 28.02
CA ALA A 342 6.25 1.98 29.40
C ALA A 342 6.83 0.56 29.46
N ASP A 343 6.69 -0.24 28.38
CA ASP A 343 7.24 -1.60 28.27
C ASP A 343 8.03 -1.75 26.93
N PRO A 344 9.29 -1.29 26.89
CA PRO A 344 10.12 -1.40 25.68
C PRO A 344 10.38 -2.85 25.24
N GLU A 345 10.40 -3.80 26.18
CA GLU A 345 10.57 -5.22 25.85
C GLU A 345 9.30 -5.81 25.25
N GLY A 346 8.14 -5.50 25.80
CA GLY A 346 6.84 -5.85 25.21
C GLY A 346 6.66 -5.24 23.83
N ALA A 347 7.06 -3.98 23.65
CA ALA A 347 7.06 -3.31 22.35
C ALA A 347 7.96 -4.04 21.33
N ARG A 348 9.17 -4.46 21.73
CA ARG A 348 10.05 -5.28 20.87
C ARG A 348 9.44 -6.65 20.55
N ARG A 349 8.83 -7.33 21.52
CA ARG A 349 8.11 -8.61 21.26
C ARG A 349 6.96 -8.42 20.28
N MET A 350 6.19 -7.35 20.41
CA MET A 350 5.11 -6.98 19.51
C MET A 350 5.63 -6.70 18.09
N GLY A 351 6.73 -5.94 17.96
CA GLY A 351 7.39 -5.69 16.68
C GLY A 351 7.90 -6.98 16.01
N ALA A 352 8.49 -7.90 16.81
CA ALA A 352 8.94 -9.19 16.31
C ALA A 352 7.76 -10.08 15.84
N ALA A 353 6.62 -10.05 16.54
CA ALA A 353 5.40 -10.72 16.12
C ALA A 353 4.85 -10.10 14.82
N GLY A 354 4.84 -8.77 14.72
CA GLY A 354 4.49 -8.05 13.50
C GLY A 354 5.36 -8.43 12.30
N ARG A 355 6.68 -8.57 12.52
CA ARG A 355 7.61 -9.00 11.46
C ARG A 355 7.31 -10.42 10.97
N ARG A 356 7.10 -11.37 11.88
CA ARG A 356 6.74 -12.75 11.49
C ARG A 356 5.46 -12.75 10.66
N HIS A 357 4.42 -12.06 11.14
CA HIS A 357 3.16 -11.94 10.40
C HIS A 357 3.34 -11.29 9.01
N ALA A 358 4.16 -10.24 8.91
CA ALA A 358 4.45 -9.60 7.62
C ALA A 358 5.17 -10.55 6.65
N VAL A 359 6.14 -11.33 7.12
CA VAL A 359 6.87 -12.30 6.28
C VAL A 359 5.95 -13.41 5.78
N GLU A 360 5.05 -13.91 6.61
CA GLU A 360 4.14 -15.00 6.28
C GLU A 360 3.01 -14.55 5.35
N THR A 361 2.50 -13.32 5.52
CA THR A 361 1.24 -12.90 4.89
C THR A 361 1.43 -11.88 3.76
N PHE A 362 2.44 -10.99 3.84
CA PHE A 362 2.55 -9.83 2.93
C PHE A 362 3.73 -9.94 1.96
N SER A 363 4.23 -11.15 1.74
CA SER A 363 5.28 -11.37 0.73
C SER A 363 4.74 -11.20 -0.69
N PRO A 364 5.59 -10.76 -1.65
CA PRO A 364 5.21 -10.73 -3.06
C PRO A 364 4.79 -12.09 -3.60
N GLU A 365 5.44 -13.17 -3.13
CA GLU A 365 5.16 -14.55 -3.50
C GLU A 365 3.79 -15.00 -3.02
N HIS A 366 3.44 -14.68 -1.77
CA HIS A 366 2.12 -15.00 -1.21
C HIS A 366 1.01 -14.24 -1.96
N HIS A 367 1.18 -12.92 -2.17
CA HIS A 367 0.23 -12.11 -2.91
C HIS A 367 0.02 -12.60 -4.36
N ALA A 368 1.11 -12.97 -5.06
CA ALA A 368 1.02 -13.52 -6.41
C ALA A 368 0.28 -14.87 -6.43
N ALA A 369 0.50 -15.73 -5.43
CA ALA A 369 -0.19 -17.00 -5.29
C ALA A 369 -1.71 -16.82 -5.04
N GLU A 370 -2.10 -15.87 -4.16
CA GLU A 370 -3.51 -15.53 -3.94
C GLU A 370 -4.18 -15.06 -5.24
N VAL A 371 -3.53 -14.15 -5.98
CA VAL A 371 -4.09 -13.60 -7.22
C VAL A 371 -4.15 -14.65 -8.33
N GLU A 372 -3.15 -15.54 -8.44
CA GLU A 372 -3.16 -16.68 -9.37
C GLU A 372 -4.34 -17.61 -9.08
N ALA A 373 -4.58 -17.96 -7.81
CA ALA A 373 -5.69 -18.82 -7.42
C ALA A 373 -7.04 -18.20 -7.85
N ILE A 374 -7.21 -16.87 -7.69
CA ILE A 374 -8.39 -16.15 -8.16
C ILE A 374 -8.53 -16.23 -9.68
N TYR A 375 -7.42 -16.06 -10.43
CA TYR A 375 -7.47 -16.18 -11.90
C TYR A 375 -7.89 -17.58 -12.35
N LEU A 376 -7.33 -18.62 -11.76
CA LEU A 376 -7.70 -20.00 -12.05
C LEU A 376 -9.16 -20.29 -11.73
N GLU A 377 -9.65 -19.76 -10.61
CA GLU A 377 -11.06 -19.93 -10.21
C GLU A 377 -12.02 -19.27 -11.19
N ILE A 378 -11.80 -18.00 -11.59
CA ILE A 378 -12.69 -17.33 -12.54
C ILE A 378 -12.62 -17.94 -13.94
N LEU A 379 -11.48 -18.47 -14.37
CA LEU A 379 -11.35 -19.19 -15.63
C LEU A 379 -12.11 -20.53 -15.58
N ALA A 380 -12.03 -21.26 -14.48
CA ALA A 380 -12.78 -22.50 -14.29
C ALA A 380 -14.31 -22.28 -14.28
N ARG A 381 -14.76 -21.18 -13.65
CA ARG A 381 -16.18 -20.79 -13.66
C ARG A 381 -16.70 -20.48 -15.07
N ARG A 382 -15.86 -19.89 -15.93
CA ARG A 382 -16.20 -19.54 -17.32
C ARG A 382 -16.20 -20.75 -18.26
N GLY A 383 -15.41 -21.77 -17.98
CA GLY A 383 -15.33 -23.01 -18.75
C GLY A 383 -16.44 -24.04 -18.44
N ARG A 384 -17.25 -23.82 -17.41
CA ARG A 384 -18.41 -24.69 -17.11
C ARG A 384 -19.55 -24.27 -18.04
N PRO A 385 -20.16 -25.23 -18.83
CA PRO A 385 -21.38 -24.93 -19.53
C PRO A 385 -22.47 -24.58 -18.51
N SER A 386 -23.19 -23.49 -18.77
CA SER A 386 -24.35 -23.01 -17.98
C SER A 386 -25.54 -23.97 -18.12
#